data_d7e9217e4b8de0d890fda00c3d48bf88
#
_entry.id   d7e9217e4b8de0d890fda00c3d48bf88
#
_cell.length_a   1.000
_cell.length_b   1.000
_cell.length_c   1.000
_cell.angle_alpha   90.00
_cell.angle_beta   90.00
_cell.angle_gamma   90.00
#
_symmetry.space_group_name_H-M   'P 1'
#
loop_
_entity.id
_entity.type
_entity.pdbx_description
1 polymer ?
#
loop_
_entity_poly.entity_id
_entity_poly.type
_entity_poly.pdbx_seq_one_letter_code
_entity_poly.pdbx_strand_id
1 'polypeptide(L)'
;MMIHIVTDSFELPKDIVLGLSFLTAYGYNELTIENHKGILSFSDKAVTVRAADSTIKISGSRLEIKEFTKDLIIIAGHLKGVIDEY
;
A
#
# COMPACT_ATOMS: atom_id res chain seq x y z
N MET A 1 13.86 -7.07 7.90
CA MET A 1 12.60 -7.55 8.46
C MET A 1 11.45 -7.32 7.48
N MET A 2 10.49 -8.20 7.47
CA MET A 2 9.35 -8.09 6.55
C MET A 2 8.05 -8.21 7.33
N ILE A 3 7.10 -7.31 7.06
CA ILE A 3 5.76 -7.36 7.63
C ILE A 3 4.81 -7.72 6.50
N HIS A 4 4.01 -8.76 6.72
CA HIS A 4 3.09 -9.27 5.72
C HIS A 4 1.66 -9.25 6.26
N ILE A 5 0.78 -8.55 5.53
CA ILE A 5 -0.64 -8.44 5.89
C ILE A 5 -1.47 -8.96 4.73
N VAL A 6 -2.32 -9.94 5.02
CA VAL A 6 -3.17 -10.59 4.01
C VAL A 6 -4.63 -10.26 4.28
N THR A 7 -5.35 -9.88 3.25
CA THR A 7 -6.74 -9.40 3.36
C THR A 7 -7.78 -10.35 2.74
N ASP A 8 -7.37 -11.55 2.34
CA ASP A 8 -8.24 -12.46 1.59
C ASP A 8 -9.55 -12.82 2.28
N SER A 9 -9.52 -12.98 3.60
CA SER A 9 -10.68 -13.46 4.35
C SER A 9 -11.18 -12.48 5.39
N PHE A 10 -10.53 -11.33 5.53
CA PHE A 10 -10.89 -10.36 6.56
C PHE A 10 -10.39 -8.99 6.17
N GLU A 11 -10.89 -7.99 6.84
CA GLU A 11 -10.53 -6.61 6.56
C GLU A 11 -9.08 -6.31 6.90
N LEU A 12 -8.46 -5.47 6.06
CA LEU A 12 -7.16 -4.89 6.36
C LEU A 12 -7.30 -4.02 7.61
N PRO A 13 -6.35 -4.05 8.55
CA PRO A 13 -6.37 -3.11 9.67
C PRO A 13 -6.48 -1.68 9.16
N LYS A 14 -7.28 -0.87 9.84
CA LYS A 14 -7.60 0.47 9.36
C LYS A 14 -6.37 1.35 9.21
N ASP A 15 -5.53 1.37 10.22
CA ASP A 15 -4.33 2.21 10.23
C ASP A 15 -3.11 1.36 10.57
N ILE A 16 -2.07 1.50 9.75
CA ILE A 16 -0.81 0.78 9.95
C ILE A 16 0.32 1.79 9.87
N VAL A 17 1.26 1.70 10.79
CA VAL A 17 2.48 2.48 10.75
C VAL A 17 3.60 1.59 10.23
N LEU A 18 4.21 1.98 9.11
CA LEU A 18 5.30 1.24 8.46
C LEU A 18 6.53 2.12 8.45
N GLY A 19 7.34 2.01 9.50
CA GLY A 19 8.46 2.92 9.68
C GLY A 19 7.96 4.35 9.85
N LEU A 20 8.32 5.24 8.93
CA LEU A 20 7.87 6.62 8.92
C LEU A 20 6.66 6.86 8.02
N SER A 21 6.15 5.80 7.40
CA SER A 21 5.00 5.90 6.50
C SER A 21 3.72 5.46 7.21
N PHE A 22 2.60 6.08 6.83
CA PHE A 22 1.28 5.74 7.35
C PHE A 22 0.45 5.14 6.23
N LEU A 23 -0.17 4.01 6.52
CA LEU A 23 -1.01 3.32 5.58
C LEU A 23 -2.41 3.21 6.19
N THR A 24 -3.41 3.74 5.49
CA THR A 24 -4.79 3.72 5.94
C THR A 24 -5.63 2.97 4.91
N ALA A 25 -6.35 1.96 5.37
CA ALA A 25 -7.22 1.18 4.50
C ALA A 25 -8.69 1.58 4.71
N TYR A 26 -9.42 1.66 3.60
CA TYR A 26 -10.85 1.95 3.59
C TYR A 26 -11.55 0.73 3.00
N GLY A 27 -11.82 -0.27 3.84
CA GLY A 27 -12.37 -1.55 3.41
C GLY A 27 -11.36 -2.31 2.56
N TYR A 28 -11.83 -2.96 1.50
CA TYR A 28 -10.97 -3.71 0.57
C TYR A 28 -10.66 -2.94 -0.71
N ASN A 29 -11.20 -1.74 -0.85
CA ASN A 29 -11.25 -1.07 -2.14
C ASN A 29 -10.32 0.12 -2.27
N GLU A 30 -9.81 0.64 -1.18
CA GLU A 30 -8.97 1.83 -1.24
C GLU A 30 -7.93 1.82 -0.14
N LEU A 31 -6.74 2.29 -0.50
CA LEU A 31 -5.61 2.34 0.40
C LEU A 31 -4.89 3.67 0.21
N THR A 32 -4.61 4.35 1.30
CA THR A 32 -3.86 5.59 1.30
C THR A 32 -2.51 5.38 1.96
N ILE A 33 -1.45 5.84 1.30
CA ILE A 33 -0.10 5.79 1.86
C ILE A 33 0.42 7.22 1.99
N GLU A 34 0.76 7.61 3.20
CA GLU A 34 1.33 8.92 3.49
C GLU A 34 2.82 8.82 3.80
N ASN A 35 3.54 9.88 3.49
CA ASN A 35 4.99 10.00 3.73
C ASN A 35 5.79 8.94 2.96
N HIS A 36 5.46 8.77 1.68
CA HIS A 36 6.20 7.87 0.79
C HIS A 36 7.40 8.60 0.16
N LYS A 37 8.24 7.83 -0.53
CA LYS A 37 9.39 8.35 -1.29
C LYS A 37 9.26 8.10 -2.78
N GLY A 38 8.09 7.71 -3.24
CA GLY A 38 7.82 7.52 -4.66
C GLY A 38 7.32 6.13 -4.99
N ILE A 39 6.89 5.95 -6.23
CA ILE A 39 6.43 4.66 -6.74
C ILE A 39 7.57 4.02 -7.52
N LEU A 40 7.93 2.79 -7.18
CA LEU A 40 8.96 2.05 -7.88
C LEU A 40 8.42 1.30 -9.09
N SER A 41 7.23 0.74 -8.96
CA SER A 41 6.59 0.03 -10.07
C SER A 41 5.09 -0.01 -9.87
N PHE A 42 4.38 -0.17 -10.98
CA PHE A 42 2.91 -0.22 -10.97
C PHE A 42 2.41 -1.20 -12.02
N SER A 43 1.45 -2.01 -11.62
CA SER A 43 0.62 -2.80 -12.53
C SER A 43 -0.76 -2.91 -11.90
N ASP A 44 -1.71 -3.46 -12.65
CA ASP A 44 -3.06 -3.65 -12.10
C ASP A 44 -3.11 -4.73 -11.00
N LYS A 45 -2.02 -5.46 -10.80
CA LYS A 45 -1.94 -6.53 -9.79
C LYS A 45 -0.99 -6.22 -8.65
N ALA A 46 -0.11 -5.25 -8.81
CA ALA A 46 0.85 -4.90 -7.76
C ALA A 46 1.34 -3.48 -7.91
N VAL A 47 1.48 -2.81 -6.79
CA VAL A 47 2.08 -1.49 -6.73
C VAL A 47 3.21 -1.56 -5.72
N THR A 48 4.40 -1.11 -6.10
CA THR A 48 5.56 -1.08 -5.22
C THR A 48 5.92 0.36 -4.92
N VAL A 49 5.94 0.70 -3.65
CA VAL A 49 6.15 2.05 -3.16
C VAL A 49 7.42 2.09 -2.33
N ARG A 50 8.24 3.11 -2.55
CA ARG A 50 9.42 3.32 -1.73
C ARG A 50 9.06 4.12 -0.49
N ALA A 51 9.46 3.62 0.68
CA ALA A 51 9.37 4.33 1.94
C ALA A 51 10.77 4.79 2.37
N ALA A 52 10.88 5.46 3.51
CA ALA A 52 12.16 6.02 3.96
C ALA A 52 13.25 4.95 4.13
N ASP A 53 12.90 3.82 4.71
CA ASP A 53 13.86 2.75 5.03
C ASP A 53 13.35 1.36 4.60
N SER A 54 12.34 1.32 3.76
CA SER A 54 11.74 0.05 3.35
C SER A 54 11.07 0.20 1.99
N THR A 55 10.57 -0.92 1.49
CA THR A 55 9.79 -0.99 0.26
C THR A 55 8.45 -1.63 0.59
N ILE A 56 7.37 -0.96 0.22
CA ILE A 56 6.01 -1.43 0.48
C ILE A 56 5.44 -1.98 -0.82
N LYS A 57 5.02 -3.24 -0.80
CA LYS A 57 4.41 -3.87 -1.95
C LYS A 57 2.94 -4.16 -1.67
N ILE A 58 2.07 -3.60 -2.49
CA ILE A 58 0.62 -3.80 -2.40
C ILE A 58 0.22 -4.73 -3.53
N SER A 59 -0.46 -5.81 -3.19
CA SER A 59 -0.96 -6.76 -4.19
C SER A 59 -2.47 -6.79 -4.20
N GLY A 60 -3.03 -7.12 -5.37
CA GLY A 60 -4.46 -7.15 -5.55
C GLY A 60 -4.83 -7.42 -6.99
N SER A 61 -6.00 -6.95 -7.40
CA SER A 61 -6.45 -7.00 -8.78
C SER A 61 -7.17 -5.71 -9.13
N ARG A 62 -7.07 -5.33 -10.39
CA ARG A 62 -7.65 -4.09 -10.91
C ARG A 62 -7.20 -2.87 -10.12
N LEU A 63 -5.95 -2.87 -9.72
CA LEU A 63 -5.39 -1.76 -8.95
C LEU A 63 -5.17 -0.56 -9.86
N GLU A 64 -5.47 0.62 -9.35
CA GLU A 64 -5.19 1.86 -10.05
C GLU A 64 -4.77 2.92 -9.04
N ILE A 65 -3.98 3.87 -9.51
CA ILE A 65 -3.54 4.98 -8.68
C ILE A 65 -4.53 6.12 -8.89
N LYS A 66 -5.29 6.43 -7.85
CA LYS A 66 -6.30 7.49 -7.91
C LYS A 66 -5.68 8.86 -7.71
N GLU A 67 -4.64 8.93 -6.90
CA GLU A 67 -3.96 10.18 -6.62
C GLU A 67 -2.51 9.90 -6.28
N PHE A 68 -1.63 10.75 -6.77
CA PHE A 68 -0.21 10.69 -6.48
C PHE A 68 0.29 12.11 -6.27
N THR A 69 0.68 12.40 -5.04
CA THR A 69 1.31 13.67 -4.71
C THR A 69 2.65 13.39 -4.04
N LYS A 70 3.41 14.44 -3.77
CA LYS A 70 4.68 14.34 -3.07
C LYS A 70 4.57 13.58 -1.74
N ASP A 71 3.45 13.74 -1.06
CA ASP A 71 3.27 13.18 0.28
C ASP A 71 2.27 12.05 0.37
N LEU A 72 1.45 11.85 -0.67
CA LEU A 72 0.29 10.98 -0.60
C LEU A 72 0.13 10.13 -1.86
N ILE A 73 -0.21 8.86 -1.68
CA ILE A 73 -0.62 7.98 -2.76
C ILE A 73 -1.95 7.36 -2.36
N ILE A 74 -2.92 7.39 -3.27
CA ILE A 74 -4.20 6.71 -3.08
C ILE A 74 -4.30 5.61 -4.14
N ILE A 75 -4.44 4.37 -3.69
CA ILE A 75 -4.55 3.20 -4.55
C ILE A 75 -5.95 2.63 -4.36
N ALA A 76 -6.63 2.39 -5.48
CA ALA A 76 -7.97 1.79 -5.49
C ALA A 76 -7.93 0.47 -6.25
N GLY A 77 -8.89 -0.39 -5.98
CA GLY A 77 -9.02 -1.69 -6.61
C GLY A 77 -9.37 -2.74 -5.58
N HIS A 78 -9.20 -4.01 -5.95
CA HIS A 78 -9.42 -5.11 -5.01
C HIS A 78 -8.10 -5.45 -4.31
N LEU A 79 -7.99 -5.04 -3.05
CA LEU A 79 -6.77 -5.22 -2.26
C LEU A 79 -6.69 -6.63 -1.70
N LYS A 80 -5.52 -7.27 -1.80
CA LYS A 80 -5.29 -8.63 -1.30
C LYS A 80 -4.24 -8.70 -0.22
N GLY A 81 -3.22 -7.90 -0.28
CA GLY A 81 -2.17 -7.96 0.71
C GLY A 81 -1.20 -6.80 0.65
N VAL A 82 -0.44 -6.64 1.74
CA VAL A 82 0.60 -5.63 1.85
C VAL A 82 1.83 -6.29 2.47
N ILE A 83 2.99 -6.04 1.88
CA ILE A 83 4.27 -6.52 2.39
C ILE A 83 5.18 -5.32 2.56
N ASP A 84 5.78 -5.19 3.73
CA ASP A 84 6.77 -4.15 4.00
C ASP A 84 8.11 -4.82 4.20
N GLU A 85 9.06 -4.55 3.30
CA GLU A 85 10.40 -5.14 3.34
C GLU A 85 11.43 -4.09 3.72
N TYR A 86 12.13 -4.38 4.80
CA TYR A 86 13.24 -3.55 5.27
C TYR A 86 14.56 -3.99 4.69
#